data_7b6c88d7cfff9b902d8d92c72331cd41
#
_entry.id   7b6c88d7cfff9b902d8d92c72331cd41
#
_cell.length_a   1.000
_cell.length_b   1.000
_cell.length_c   1.000
_cell.angle_alpha   90.00
_cell.angle_beta   90.00
_cell.angle_gamma   90.00
#
_symmetry.space_group_name_H-M   'P 1'
#
loop_
_entity.id
_entity.type
_entity.pdbx_description
1 polymer ?
#
loop_
_entity_poly.entity_id
_entity_poly.type
_entity_poly.pdbx_seq_one_letter_code
_entity_poly.pdbx_strand_id
1 'polypeptide(L)'
;KYTVTSYNPLYEALNLISIKSYITTNIDNIVPLVMSNSKRYYLRDISHGPVKKSNTEIQFIPLHGYVTDLNSHLYFGKNELANVDSDNKDLFDAMHDKILNYPTLFIGYGFHDNSVDRVIANTITNPKQDIWVMCLENQTAEINYYRQLGCKIIIGDTNSFLQWVNETFTQKEKHVQTDPLNIVLNEYKIPDACNVELIPKEQYFQKCRTDWYCIFYNYPYVRKHVDDIREKLLSTKNIIVKGIPFSGKTTIAMQVAIRASNNYKLFINELTVERANYIINVLSNKQALIFVDNCCEDAEALSILMKCANLSVIGFTDDFVYESTKHKFDNIKISFINVTELESDEPYRIYEQIPESIRLQFSKVEQDEKCSMVEFINQNVRDSLSEDNVKELFSRIKDVSIKGFEVVALATYLSKNGSALNTDVLCSYFDTTDYSVIKRYISIAQNCLREMSVILEEDLADQDYYLLRSHVFVYLSIKVLMRHYKTEYQKIVKRLILNVSPYKIYRYNVFKRSAYDSSFFNKLFGNDADLLYQHL
;
A
#
# COMPACT_ATOMS: atom_id res chain seq x y z
N LYS A 1 11.11 -27.78 8.89
CA LYS A 1 12.49 -28.08 8.47
C LYS A 1 13.17 -26.87 7.85
N TYR A 2 12.46 -26.06 7.10
CA TYR A 2 13.01 -24.90 6.38
C TYR A 2 12.85 -23.57 7.12
N THR A 3 12.04 -23.51 8.18
CA THR A 3 11.95 -22.32 9.03
C THR A 3 13.15 -22.32 9.98
N VAL A 4 13.94 -21.26 9.91
CA VAL A 4 15.11 -21.06 10.80
C VAL A 4 14.81 -19.96 11.82
N THR A 5 15.34 -20.11 13.01
CA THR A 5 15.19 -19.15 14.12
C THR A 5 16.50 -18.43 14.45
N SER A 6 17.60 -18.87 13.85
CA SER A 6 18.94 -18.26 13.98
C SER A 6 19.73 -18.43 12.70
N TYR A 7 20.67 -17.54 12.45
CA TYR A 7 21.54 -17.54 11.28
C TYR A 7 22.99 -17.22 11.66
N ASN A 8 23.91 -17.46 10.74
CA ASN A 8 25.31 -17.05 10.93
C ASN A 8 25.38 -15.53 10.97
N PRO A 9 25.95 -14.90 12.03
CA PRO A 9 26.06 -13.45 12.16
C PRO A 9 26.72 -12.74 10.97
N LEU A 10 27.52 -13.42 10.17
CA LEU A 10 28.11 -12.88 8.94
C LEU A 10 27.05 -12.40 7.93
N TYR A 11 25.85 -12.97 7.95
CA TYR A 11 24.76 -12.52 7.07
C TYR A 11 24.32 -11.07 7.35
N GLU A 12 24.61 -10.53 8.55
CA GLU A 12 24.35 -9.11 8.86
C GLU A 12 25.15 -8.16 7.95
N ALA A 13 26.25 -8.63 7.35
CA ALA A 13 27.00 -7.89 6.36
C ALA A 13 26.15 -7.47 5.14
N LEU A 14 25.08 -8.19 4.84
CA LEU A 14 24.12 -7.81 3.78
C LEU A 14 23.46 -6.46 4.03
N ASN A 15 23.35 -6.03 5.30
CA ASN A 15 22.81 -4.71 5.66
C ASN A 15 23.78 -3.55 5.37
N LEU A 16 25.05 -3.83 5.06
CA LEU A 16 26.08 -2.83 4.78
C LEU A 16 26.10 -2.39 3.31
N ILE A 17 25.52 -3.19 2.41
CA ILE A 17 25.48 -2.91 0.97
C ILE A 17 24.12 -2.37 0.55
N SER A 18 24.15 -1.38 -0.35
CA SER A 18 22.92 -0.86 -0.98
C SER A 18 22.50 -1.81 -2.08
N ILE A 19 21.44 -2.59 -1.84
CA ILE A 19 20.91 -3.58 -2.75
C ILE A 19 19.51 -3.11 -3.20
N LYS A 20 19.20 -3.25 -4.49
CA LYS A 20 17.88 -2.92 -5.04
C LYS A 20 16.87 -4.04 -4.78
N SER A 21 17.32 -5.28 -4.99
CA SER A 21 16.47 -6.44 -4.81
C SER A 21 17.26 -7.67 -4.41
N TYR A 22 16.61 -8.54 -3.63
CA TYR A 22 17.00 -9.92 -3.39
C TYR A 22 16.11 -10.84 -4.21
N ILE A 23 16.72 -11.63 -5.06
CA ILE A 23 16.05 -12.65 -5.85
C ILE A 23 16.51 -14.01 -5.30
N THR A 24 15.59 -14.89 -4.97
CA THR A 24 15.92 -16.18 -4.37
C THR A 24 15.05 -17.31 -4.90
N THR A 25 15.68 -18.47 -5.09
CA THR A 25 15.02 -19.76 -5.29
C THR A 25 14.90 -20.55 -4.00
N ASN A 26 15.56 -20.10 -2.92
CA ASN A 26 15.46 -20.72 -1.62
C ASN A 26 14.11 -20.38 -0.98
N ILE A 27 13.54 -21.40 -0.35
CA ILE A 27 12.24 -21.30 0.36
C ILE A 27 12.40 -21.05 1.86
N ASP A 28 13.63 -20.99 2.38
CA ASP A 28 13.89 -20.67 3.78
C ASP A 28 13.65 -19.17 4.07
N ASN A 29 13.64 -18.82 5.35
CA ASN A 29 13.41 -17.45 5.81
C ASN A 29 14.69 -16.74 6.27
N ILE A 30 15.88 -17.15 5.84
CA ILE A 30 17.15 -16.55 6.29
C ILE A 30 17.21 -15.06 5.93
N VAL A 31 16.99 -14.70 4.66
CA VAL A 31 17.05 -13.31 4.21
C VAL A 31 15.99 -12.44 4.90
N PRO A 32 14.71 -12.83 4.95
CA PRO A 32 13.72 -12.13 5.77
C PRO A 32 14.11 -11.96 7.24
N LEU A 33 14.69 -12.99 7.86
CA LEU A 33 15.11 -12.96 9.26
C LEU A 33 16.28 -11.99 9.49
N VAL A 34 17.29 -11.98 8.62
CA VAL A 34 18.42 -11.04 8.67
C VAL A 34 17.92 -9.61 8.55
N MET A 35 17.04 -9.36 7.57
CA MET A 35 16.53 -8.02 7.29
C MET A 35 15.55 -7.52 8.35
N SER A 36 14.83 -8.39 9.05
CA SER A 36 13.93 -7.99 10.14
C SER A 36 14.66 -7.28 11.28
N ASN A 37 15.96 -7.54 11.45
CA ASN A 37 16.82 -6.90 12.45
C ASN A 37 17.53 -5.64 11.93
N SER A 38 17.39 -5.30 10.65
CA SER A 38 18.03 -4.14 10.06
C SER A 38 17.41 -2.84 10.55
N LYS A 39 18.26 -1.84 10.84
CA LYS A 39 17.84 -0.44 11.07
C LYS A 39 17.88 0.39 9.79
N ARG A 40 18.48 -0.12 8.75
CA ARG A 40 18.74 0.63 7.51
C ARG A 40 17.71 0.35 6.44
N TYR A 41 17.33 -0.91 6.29
CA TYR A 41 16.43 -1.38 5.26
C TYR A 41 15.42 -2.40 5.79
N TYR A 42 14.30 -2.55 5.10
CA TYR A 42 13.38 -3.67 5.28
C TYR A 42 13.07 -4.32 3.93
N LEU A 43 12.74 -5.61 3.94
CA LEU A 43 12.32 -6.30 2.72
C LEU A 43 10.86 -6.04 2.44
N ARG A 44 10.54 -5.79 1.19
CA ARG A 44 9.19 -5.79 0.66
C ARG A 44 9.02 -6.93 -0.32
N ASP A 45 8.17 -7.88 -0.01
CA ASP A 45 7.78 -8.93 -0.93
C ASP A 45 6.95 -8.36 -2.07
N ILE A 46 7.47 -8.45 -3.30
CA ILE A 46 6.80 -7.91 -4.47
C ILE A 46 5.61 -8.76 -4.94
N SER A 47 5.51 -10.03 -4.51
CA SER A 47 4.36 -10.89 -4.79
C SER A 47 3.06 -10.36 -4.16
N HIS A 48 3.17 -9.50 -3.15
CA HIS A 48 2.05 -8.82 -2.50
C HIS A 48 1.52 -7.60 -3.27
N GLY A 49 2.03 -7.37 -4.46
CA GLY A 49 1.64 -6.26 -5.33
C GLY A 49 2.40 -4.95 -5.04
N PRO A 50 2.24 -3.94 -5.89
CA PRO A 50 2.89 -2.66 -5.73
C PRO A 50 2.33 -1.90 -4.51
N VAL A 51 3.21 -1.20 -3.80
CA VAL A 51 2.88 -0.29 -2.69
C VAL A 51 3.66 1.00 -2.87
N LYS A 52 3.28 2.06 -2.13
CA LYS A 52 4.03 3.31 -2.13
C LYS A 52 5.47 3.03 -1.71
N LYS A 53 6.43 3.46 -2.53
CA LYS A 53 7.85 3.26 -2.29
C LYS A 53 8.30 3.96 -1.01
N SER A 54 9.18 3.29 -0.27
CA SER A 54 10.04 3.85 0.75
C SER A 54 11.50 3.85 0.28
N ASN A 55 12.28 4.85 0.68
CA ASN A 55 13.71 4.90 0.38
C ASN A 55 14.54 3.84 1.13
N THR A 56 13.90 3.14 2.04
CA THR A 56 14.52 2.14 2.92
C THR A 56 14.06 0.72 2.61
N GLU A 57 13.26 0.53 1.55
CA GLU A 57 12.84 -0.81 1.14
C GLU A 57 13.82 -1.44 0.16
N ILE A 58 13.97 -2.77 0.29
CA ILE A 58 14.62 -3.64 -0.68
C ILE A 58 13.54 -4.59 -1.20
N GLN A 59 13.45 -4.73 -2.52
CA GLN A 59 12.49 -5.66 -3.12
C GLN A 59 12.93 -7.09 -2.90
N PHE A 60 12.02 -7.93 -2.43
CA PHE A 60 12.22 -9.36 -2.25
C PHE A 60 11.43 -10.13 -3.31
N ILE A 61 12.13 -10.96 -4.07
CA ILE A 61 11.57 -11.72 -5.19
C ILE A 61 11.77 -13.22 -4.90
N PRO A 62 10.85 -13.86 -4.15
CA PRO A 62 10.93 -15.28 -3.81
C PRO A 62 10.31 -16.11 -4.94
N LEU A 63 11.12 -16.54 -5.90
CA LEU A 63 10.65 -17.25 -7.11
C LEU A 63 9.88 -18.53 -6.81
N HIS A 64 10.25 -19.24 -5.73
CA HIS A 64 9.62 -20.49 -5.30
C HIS A 64 8.76 -20.34 -4.03
N GLY A 65 8.45 -19.10 -3.63
CA GLY A 65 7.83 -18.82 -2.33
C GLY A 65 8.79 -18.96 -1.16
N TYR A 66 8.31 -18.72 0.08
CA TYR A 66 9.11 -18.94 1.30
C TYR A 66 8.24 -19.28 2.52
N VAL A 67 8.83 -20.02 3.44
CA VAL A 67 8.08 -20.75 4.50
C VAL A 67 7.36 -19.89 5.53
N THR A 68 7.68 -18.63 5.68
CA THR A 68 7.00 -17.73 6.63
C THR A 68 5.88 -16.92 6.00
N ASP A 69 5.73 -16.95 4.69
CA ASP A 69 4.56 -16.39 4.02
C ASP A 69 3.45 -17.42 3.91
N LEU A 70 2.39 -17.25 4.69
CA LEU A 70 1.24 -18.16 4.71
C LEU A 70 0.39 -18.11 3.43
N ASN A 71 0.58 -17.08 2.60
CA ASN A 71 -0.14 -16.90 1.34
C ASN A 71 0.66 -17.40 0.13
N SER A 72 1.94 -17.70 0.33
CA SER A 72 2.85 -18.15 -0.74
C SER A 72 2.69 -19.63 -1.00
N HIS A 73 2.54 -20.01 -2.27
CA HIS A 73 2.70 -21.40 -2.67
C HIS A 73 4.18 -21.76 -2.68
N LEU A 74 4.52 -22.93 -2.10
CA LEU A 74 5.90 -23.41 -2.07
C LEU A 74 6.11 -24.47 -3.14
N TYR A 75 7.05 -24.22 -4.06
CA TYR A 75 7.36 -25.11 -5.18
C TYR A 75 8.51 -26.05 -4.81
N PHE A 76 8.26 -27.37 -4.75
CA PHE A 76 9.26 -28.39 -4.37
C PHE A 76 9.37 -29.52 -5.36
N GLY A 77 8.25 -29.91 -5.98
CA GLY A 77 8.18 -31.08 -6.83
C GLY A 77 8.77 -30.80 -8.21
N LYS A 78 9.37 -31.79 -8.88
CA LYS A 78 9.89 -31.63 -10.24
C LYS A 78 8.84 -31.10 -11.22
N ASN A 79 7.59 -31.54 -11.09
CA ASN A 79 6.50 -31.07 -11.96
C ASN A 79 6.07 -29.65 -11.63
N GLU A 80 6.10 -29.25 -10.34
CA GLU A 80 5.82 -27.89 -9.91
C GLU A 80 6.92 -26.94 -10.39
N LEU A 81 8.18 -27.30 -10.18
CA LEU A 81 9.33 -26.52 -10.65
C LEU A 81 9.39 -26.38 -12.18
N ALA A 82 8.87 -27.36 -12.93
CA ALA A 82 8.82 -27.28 -14.39
C ALA A 82 7.87 -26.20 -14.92
N ASN A 83 6.90 -25.79 -14.12
CA ASN A 83 5.86 -24.81 -14.49
C ASN A 83 5.93 -23.51 -13.68
N VAL A 84 6.86 -23.39 -12.73
CA VAL A 84 6.94 -22.27 -11.80
C VAL A 84 7.07 -20.91 -12.50
N ASP A 85 7.74 -20.85 -13.64
CA ASP A 85 7.88 -19.63 -14.42
C ASP A 85 6.58 -19.20 -15.12
N SER A 86 5.68 -20.12 -15.43
CA SER A 86 4.35 -19.79 -15.92
C SER A 86 3.39 -19.45 -14.79
N ASP A 87 3.49 -20.14 -13.66
CA ASP A 87 2.62 -19.91 -12.50
C ASP A 87 2.97 -18.59 -11.79
N ASN A 88 4.26 -18.28 -11.67
CA ASN A 88 4.80 -17.05 -11.07
C ASN A 88 5.37 -16.08 -12.12
N LYS A 89 4.75 -16.01 -13.30
CA LYS A 89 5.24 -15.23 -14.43
C LYS A 89 5.68 -13.83 -14.05
N ASP A 90 4.90 -13.14 -13.23
CA ASP A 90 5.18 -11.75 -12.83
C ASP A 90 6.48 -11.63 -12.00
N LEU A 91 6.79 -12.64 -11.15
CA LEU A 91 8.04 -12.67 -10.39
C LEU A 91 9.23 -12.95 -11.32
N PHE A 92 9.06 -13.81 -12.32
CA PHE A 92 10.09 -14.10 -13.33
C PHE A 92 10.31 -12.91 -14.26
N ASP A 93 9.25 -12.20 -14.66
CA ASP A 93 9.34 -10.96 -15.42
C ASP A 93 10.08 -9.88 -14.62
N ALA A 94 9.79 -9.74 -13.31
CA ALA A 94 10.51 -8.83 -12.42
C ALA A 94 11.99 -9.22 -12.26
N MET A 95 12.30 -10.51 -12.14
CA MET A 95 13.70 -11.00 -12.14
C MET A 95 14.41 -10.62 -13.44
N HIS A 96 13.77 -10.88 -14.59
CA HIS A 96 14.33 -10.53 -15.90
C HIS A 96 14.67 -9.04 -15.99
N ASP A 97 13.73 -8.17 -15.60
CA ASP A 97 13.93 -6.73 -15.58
C ASP A 97 15.10 -6.30 -14.69
N LYS A 98 15.23 -6.91 -13.50
CA LYS A 98 16.33 -6.59 -12.59
C LYS A 98 17.69 -7.01 -13.18
N ILE A 99 17.80 -8.22 -13.71
CA ILE A 99 19.05 -8.71 -14.31
C ILE A 99 19.42 -7.87 -15.54
N LEU A 100 18.44 -7.45 -16.34
CA LEU A 100 18.68 -6.67 -17.55
C LEU A 100 19.20 -5.25 -17.25
N ASN A 101 18.67 -4.61 -16.19
CA ASN A 101 18.87 -3.18 -15.98
C ASN A 101 19.84 -2.85 -14.82
N TYR A 102 20.19 -3.82 -13.96
CA TYR A 102 21.06 -3.61 -12.81
C TYR A 102 22.25 -4.52 -12.79
N PRO A 103 23.41 -4.06 -12.26
CA PRO A 103 24.50 -4.95 -11.92
C PRO A 103 24.00 -6.08 -11.02
N THR A 104 24.23 -7.32 -11.44
CA THR A 104 23.68 -8.50 -10.76
C THR A 104 24.79 -9.43 -10.31
N LEU A 105 24.72 -9.91 -9.06
CA LEU A 105 25.63 -10.89 -8.50
C LEU A 105 24.87 -12.16 -8.11
N PHE A 106 25.23 -13.28 -8.68
CA PHE A 106 24.76 -14.60 -8.32
C PHE A 106 25.65 -15.20 -7.24
N ILE A 107 25.06 -15.53 -6.07
CA ILE A 107 25.75 -16.12 -4.93
C ILE A 107 25.07 -17.43 -4.54
N GLY A 108 25.84 -18.53 -4.48
CA GLY A 108 25.35 -19.83 -4.05
C GLY A 108 24.27 -20.44 -4.92
N TYR A 109 24.08 -19.91 -6.14
CA TYR A 109 23.14 -20.45 -7.11
C TYR A 109 23.80 -21.53 -7.95
N GLY A 110 23.22 -22.75 -7.92
CA GLY A 110 23.81 -23.91 -8.58
C GLY A 110 23.50 -24.04 -10.06
N PHE A 111 22.66 -23.20 -10.63
CA PHE A 111 22.21 -23.25 -12.03
C PHE A 111 21.65 -24.62 -12.43
N HIS A 112 20.82 -25.19 -11.57
CA HIS A 112 20.15 -26.48 -11.80
C HIS A 112 18.62 -26.36 -11.90
N ASP A 113 18.12 -25.13 -11.93
CA ASP A 113 16.70 -24.82 -12.10
C ASP A 113 16.41 -24.41 -13.53
N ASN A 114 15.83 -25.32 -14.29
CA ASN A 114 15.58 -25.11 -15.72
C ASN A 114 14.71 -23.88 -16.03
N SER A 115 13.81 -23.52 -15.14
CA SER A 115 12.93 -22.35 -15.32
C SER A 115 13.71 -21.05 -15.15
N VAL A 116 14.48 -20.95 -14.08
CA VAL A 116 15.35 -19.81 -13.80
C VAL A 116 16.47 -19.71 -14.84
N ASP A 117 17.13 -20.83 -15.16
CA ASP A 117 18.24 -20.87 -16.13
C ASP A 117 17.81 -20.41 -17.52
N ARG A 118 16.58 -20.76 -17.94
CA ARG A 118 16.04 -20.31 -19.22
C ARG A 118 15.89 -18.80 -19.29
N VAL A 119 15.37 -18.18 -18.23
CA VAL A 119 15.21 -16.72 -18.15
C VAL A 119 16.57 -16.04 -18.09
N ILE A 120 17.50 -16.56 -17.28
CA ILE A 120 18.86 -16.04 -17.17
C ILE A 120 19.59 -16.11 -18.51
N ALA A 121 19.57 -17.27 -19.19
CA ALA A 121 20.24 -17.45 -20.48
C ALA A 121 19.73 -16.44 -21.52
N ASN A 122 18.42 -16.21 -21.58
CA ASN A 122 17.83 -15.23 -22.48
C ASN A 122 18.24 -13.78 -22.15
N THR A 123 18.45 -13.48 -20.86
CA THR A 123 18.81 -12.13 -20.39
C THR A 123 20.30 -11.84 -20.57
N ILE A 124 21.16 -12.83 -20.32
CA ILE A 124 22.63 -12.69 -20.37
C ILE A 124 23.14 -12.46 -21.81
N THR A 125 22.39 -12.87 -22.84
CA THR A 125 22.78 -12.68 -24.23
C THR A 125 22.94 -11.22 -24.65
N ASN A 126 22.23 -10.27 -23.96
CA ASN A 126 22.34 -8.83 -24.21
C ASN A 126 22.19 -8.01 -22.92
N PRO A 127 23.08 -8.17 -21.92
CA PRO A 127 22.97 -7.45 -20.67
C PRO A 127 23.32 -5.97 -20.90
N LYS A 128 22.51 -5.08 -20.33
CA LYS A 128 22.82 -3.65 -20.28
C LYS A 128 23.83 -3.32 -19.16
N GLN A 129 24.01 -4.24 -18.22
CA GLN A 129 24.85 -4.09 -17.03
C GLN A 129 25.74 -5.31 -16.81
N ASP A 130 26.73 -5.16 -15.94
CA ASP A 130 27.63 -6.25 -15.59
C ASP A 130 26.94 -7.34 -14.78
N ILE A 131 27.21 -8.58 -15.12
CA ILE A 131 26.73 -9.77 -14.40
C ILE A 131 27.93 -10.49 -13.80
N TRP A 132 27.91 -10.74 -12.50
CA TRP A 132 28.92 -11.50 -11.78
C TRP A 132 28.33 -12.82 -11.30
N VAL A 133 29.13 -13.86 -11.39
CA VAL A 133 28.78 -15.19 -10.86
C VAL A 133 29.87 -15.63 -9.90
N MET A 134 29.48 -15.97 -8.68
CA MET A 134 30.39 -16.53 -7.70
C MET A 134 30.48 -18.05 -7.87
N CYS A 135 31.67 -18.56 -8.04
CA CYS A 135 31.96 -19.99 -8.21
C CYS A 135 33.03 -20.44 -7.20
N LEU A 136 32.96 -21.70 -6.81
CA LEU A 136 34.06 -22.33 -6.07
C LEU A 136 35.22 -22.63 -7.02
N GLU A 137 36.45 -22.66 -6.49
CA GLU A 137 37.67 -22.87 -7.29
C GLU A 137 37.66 -24.19 -8.10
N ASN A 138 37.02 -25.22 -7.57
CA ASN A 138 36.89 -26.54 -8.19
C ASN A 138 35.81 -26.63 -9.29
N GLN A 139 34.98 -25.61 -9.48
CA GLN A 139 33.89 -25.56 -10.46
C GLN A 139 34.40 -25.07 -11.85
N THR A 140 35.40 -25.76 -12.39
CA THR A 140 36.09 -25.31 -13.62
C THR A 140 35.17 -25.29 -14.85
N ALA A 141 34.23 -26.23 -14.95
CA ALA A 141 33.33 -26.34 -16.09
C ALA A 141 32.34 -25.15 -16.09
N GLU A 142 31.73 -24.86 -14.93
CA GLU A 142 30.80 -23.75 -14.71
C GLU A 142 31.50 -22.40 -14.94
N ILE A 143 32.71 -22.24 -14.40
CA ILE A 143 33.53 -21.03 -14.60
C ILE A 143 33.75 -20.74 -16.09
N ASN A 144 34.12 -21.77 -16.86
CA ASN A 144 34.33 -21.60 -18.30
C ASN A 144 33.04 -21.30 -19.05
N TYR A 145 31.95 -21.97 -18.68
CA TYR A 145 30.63 -21.73 -19.27
C TYR A 145 30.17 -20.28 -19.06
N TYR A 146 30.20 -19.76 -17.83
CA TYR A 146 29.76 -18.39 -17.55
C TYR A 146 30.67 -17.33 -18.16
N ARG A 147 31.98 -17.59 -18.27
CA ARG A 147 32.89 -16.70 -19.01
C ARG A 147 32.52 -16.61 -20.49
N GLN A 148 32.15 -17.74 -21.11
CA GLN A 148 31.70 -17.75 -22.50
C GLN A 148 30.39 -16.98 -22.71
N LEU A 149 29.53 -16.96 -21.71
CA LEU A 149 28.30 -16.14 -21.70
C LEU A 149 28.57 -14.64 -21.43
N GLY A 150 29.82 -14.23 -21.16
CA GLY A 150 30.19 -12.84 -20.90
C GLY A 150 30.08 -12.43 -19.42
N CYS A 151 29.83 -13.35 -18.50
CA CYS A 151 29.78 -13.07 -17.08
C CYS A 151 31.17 -12.85 -16.48
N LYS A 152 31.27 -11.98 -15.51
CA LYS A 152 32.46 -11.80 -14.65
C LYS A 152 32.44 -12.84 -13.53
N ILE A 153 33.56 -13.48 -13.26
CA ILE A 153 33.63 -14.56 -12.27
C ILE A 153 34.32 -14.08 -11.00
N ILE A 154 33.72 -14.38 -9.87
CA ILE A 154 34.29 -14.23 -8.52
C ILE A 154 34.58 -15.64 -8.00
N ILE A 155 35.81 -15.92 -7.63
CA ILE A 155 36.17 -17.19 -7.00
C ILE A 155 36.09 -17.04 -5.47
N GLY A 156 35.24 -17.84 -4.85
CA GLY A 156 35.01 -17.82 -3.41
C GLY A 156 33.71 -18.49 -3.01
N ASP A 157 33.46 -18.53 -1.72
CA ASP A 157 32.20 -18.98 -1.14
C ASP A 157 31.42 -17.82 -0.49
N THR A 158 30.19 -18.08 -0.11
CA THR A 158 29.31 -17.07 0.53
C THR A 158 29.92 -16.48 1.81
N ASN A 159 30.58 -17.29 2.64
CA ASN A 159 31.16 -16.78 3.88
C ASN A 159 32.32 -15.83 3.62
N SER A 160 33.23 -16.21 2.72
CA SER A 160 34.36 -15.34 2.30
C SER A 160 33.86 -14.02 1.72
N PHE A 161 32.81 -14.05 0.93
CA PHE A 161 32.18 -12.84 0.38
C PHE A 161 31.59 -11.96 1.48
N LEU A 162 30.80 -12.53 2.39
CA LEU A 162 30.20 -11.78 3.48
C LEU A 162 31.25 -11.20 4.43
N GLN A 163 32.33 -11.93 4.68
CA GLN A 163 33.45 -11.42 5.47
C GLN A 163 34.11 -10.24 4.76
N TRP A 164 34.38 -10.35 3.47
CA TRP A 164 34.93 -9.25 2.67
C TRP A 164 34.03 -8.02 2.67
N VAL A 165 32.70 -8.20 2.53
CA VAL A 165 31.71 -7.11 2.64
C VAL A 165 31.84 -6.44 4.00
N ASN A 166 31.83 -7.24 5.08
CA ASN A 166 31.91 -6.71 6.43
C ASN A 166 33.21 -5.89 6.64
N GLU A 167 34.37 -6.41 6.23
CA GLU A 167 35.65 -5.73 6.37
C GLU A 167 35.72 -4.45 5.52
N THR A 168 35.20 -4.48 4.30
CA THR A 168 35.29 -3.37 3.35
C THR A 168 34.33 -2.24 3.67
N PHE A 169 33.09 -2.55 4.04
CA PHE A 169 32.02 -1.55 4.15
C PHE A 169 31.88 -1.01 5.57
N THR A 170 32.24 -1.76 6.61
CA THR A 170 32.23 -1.25 7.99
C THR A 170 33.14 -0.02 8.14
N GLN A 171 34.24 0.06 7.40
CA GLN A 171 35.14 1.22 7.44
C GLN A 171 34.60 2.44 6.67
N LYS A 172 33.79 2.22 5.63
CA LYS A 172 33.20 3.29 4.79
C LYS A 172 31.99 3.97 5.44
N GLU A 173 31.27 3.28 6.31
CA GLU A 173 30.08 3.83 7.00
C GLU A 173 30.38 5.06 7.87
N LYS A 174 31.62 5.33 8.21
CA LYS A 174 32.00 6.52 8.99
C LYS A 174 31.85 7.85 8.24
N HIS A 175 31.58 7.86 6.95
CA HIS A 175 31.66 9.08 6.13
C HIS A 175 30.34 9.60 5.52
N VAL A 176 29.26 8.82 5.45
CA VAL A 176 27.96 9.32 4.92
C VAL A 176 26.82 8.56 5.61
N GLN A 177 26.49 8.97 6.83
CA GLN A 177 25.29 8.42 7.48
C GLN A 177 24.20 9.48 7.57
N THR A 178 23.19 9.36 6.73
CA THR A 178 21.87 9.90 7.08
C THR A 178 21.34 9.02 8.23
N ASP A 179 21.11 9.62 9.39
CA ASP A 179 20.56 8.92 10.56
C ASP A 179 19.24 8.23 10.13
N PRO A 180 19.10 6.90 10.27
CA PRO A 180 17.87 6.19 9.93
C PRO A 180 16.64 6.78 10.59
N LEU A 181 16.76 7.34 11.78
CA LEU A 181 15.70 8.05 12.46
C LEU A 181 15.21 9.25 11.66
N ASN A 182 16.10 10.03 11.07
CA ASN A 182 15.73 11.19 10.24
C ASN A 182 15.02 10.75 8.97
N ILE A 183 15.38 9.60 8.38
CA ILE A 183 14.71 9.05 7.21
C ILE A 183 13.27 8.69 7.56
N VAL A 184 13.03 7.93 8.64
CA VAL A 184 11.69 7.56 9.11
C VAL A 184 10.87 8.79 9.48
N LEU A 185 11.46 9.74 10.21
CA LEU A 185 10.77 10.98 10.57
C LEU A 185 10.37 11.80 9.33
N ASN A 186 11.21 11.83 8.29
CA ASN A 186 10.88 12.55 7.05
C ASN A 186 9.83 11.81 6.21
N GLU A 187 9.87 10.49 6.15
CA GLU A 187 8.90 9.69 5.39
C GLU A 187 7.47 9.81 5.93
N TYR A 188 7.33 9.81 7.26
CA TYR A 188 6.03 9.90 7.93
C TYR A 188 5.78 11.25 8.62
N LYS A 189 6.50 12.28 8.17
CA LYS A 189 6.40 13.64 8.74
C LYS A 189 5.01 14.22 8.51
N ILE A 190 4.48 14.85 9.55
CA ILE A 190 3.37 15.79 9.40
C ILE A 190 3.93 17.00 8.65
N PRO A 191 3.37 17.41 7.49
CA PRO A 191 3.93 18.49 6.70
C PRO A 191 3.93 19.82 7.48
N ASP A 192 4.79 20.73 7.07
CA ASP A 192 4.79 22.09 7.60
C ASP A 192 3.74 22.93 6.84
N ALA A 193 3.09 23.87 7.52
CA ALA A 193 2.01 24.67 6.95
C ALA A 193 2.40 25.46 5.68
N CYS A 194 3.68 25.83 5.54
CA CYS A 194 4.20 26.54 4.37
C CYS A 194 4.47 25.63 3.15
N ASN A 195 4.47 24.32 3.32
CA ASN A 195 4.82 23.33 2.30
C ASN A 195 3.59 22.57 1.75
N VAL A 196 2.37 23.02 2.05
CA VAL A 196 1.15 22.39 1.58
C VAL A 196 0.54 23.20 0.43
N GLU A 197 -0.03 22.49 -0.54
CA GLU A 197 -0.70 23.09 -1.70
C GLU A 197 -1.96 23.83 -1.28
N LEU A 198 -2.15 25.05 -1.80
CA LEU A 198 -3.31 25.87 -1.53
C LEU A 198 -4.59 25.24 -2.07
N ILE A 199 -5.57 25.07 -1.21
CA ILE A 199 -6.91 24.56 -1.56
C ILE A 199 -7.94 25.64 -1.21
N PRO A 200 -8.78 26.09 -2.16
CA PRO A 200 -9.89 27.00 -1.87
C PRO A 200 -10.88 26.37 -0.85
N LYS A 201 -11.40 27.17 0.06
CA LYS A 201 -12.32 26.69 1.10
C LYS A 201 -13.61 26.11 0.51
N GLU A 202 -14.11 26.66 -0.57
CA GLU A 202 -15.25 26.15 -1.33
C GLU A 202 -14.98 24.73 -1.85
N GLN A 203 -13.79 24.50 -2.40
CA GLN A 203 -13.41 23.20 -2.93
C GLN A 203 -13.33 22.13 -1.83
N TYR A 204 -12.89 22.49 -0.63
CA TYR A 204 -12.89 21.57 0.51
C TYR A 204 -14.30 21.05 0.81
N PHE A 205 -15.29 21.94 0.93
CA PHE A 205 -16.66 21.56 1.24
C PHE A 205 -17.36 20.82 0.08
N GLN A 206 -17.16 21.26 -1.17
CA GLN A 206 -17.79 20.65 -2.34
C GLN A 206 -17.22 19.26 -2.66
N LYS A 207 -15.89 19.06 -2.51
CA LYS A 207 -15.23 17.79 -2.83
C LYS A 207 -15.18 16.82 -1.64
N CYS A 208 -15.52 17.25 -0.43
CA CYS A 208 -15.44 16.47 0.80
C CYS A 208 -14.08 15.75 0.95
N ARG A 209 -12.98 16.46 0.62
CA ARG A 209 -11.63 15.92 0.72
C ARG A 209 -10.87 16.61 1.84
N THR A 210 -10.45 15.84 2.83
CA THR A 210 -9.55 16.32 3.88
C THR A 210 -8.11 16.36 3.35
N ASP A 211 -7.45 17.49 3.60
CA ASP A 211 -6.05 17.72 3.26
C ASP A 211 -5.36 18.51 4.38
N TRP A 212 -4.04 18.40 4.50
CA TRP A 212 -3.28 19.12 5.53
C TRP A 212 -3.46 20.63 5.45
N TYR A 213 -3.54 21.21 4.24
CA TYR A 213 -3.82 22.62 4.06
C TYR A 213 -5.09 23.03 4.78
N CYS A 214 -6.18 22.30 4.56
CA CYS A 214 -7.47 22.59 5.17
C CYS A 214 -7.43 22.54 6.71
N ILE A 215 -6.60 21.63 7.25
CA ILE A 215 -6.43 21.50 8.70
C ILE A 215 -5.63 22.67 9.28
N PHE A 216 -4.51 23.06 8.66
CA PHE A 216 -3.69 24.19 9.11
C PHE A 216 -4.48 25.51 9.08
N TYR A 217 -5.32 25.69 8.08
CA TYR A 217 -6.13 26.89 7.93
C TYR A 217 -7.53 26.79 8.59
N ASN A 218 -7.75 25.77 9.43
CA ASN A 218 -8.97 25.57 10.23
C ASN A 218 -10.26 25.60 9.39
N TYR A 219 -10.26 24.99 8.20
CA TYR A 219 -11.47 24.87 7.37
C TYR A 219 -12.52 23.95 8.01
N PRO A 220 -12.15 22.73 8.50
CA PRO A 220 -13.10 21.89 9.22
C PRO A 220 -13.28 22.34 10.66
N TYR A 221 -14.51 22.28 11.12
CA TYR A 221 -14.84 22.48 12.53
C TYR A 221 -14.07 21.48 13.41
N VAL A 222 -13.58 21.96 14.55
CA VAL A 222 -12.86 21.12 15.51
C VAL A 222 -13.88 20.47 16.44
N ARG A 223 -14.09 19.17 16.26
CA ARG A 223 -15.03 18.41 17.07
C ARG A 223 -14.45 18.11 18.46
N LYS A 224 -15.32 17.94 19.46
CA LYS A 224 -14.91 17.62 20.84
C LYS A 224 -14.03 16.37 20.93
N HIS A 225 -14.19 15.40 20.02
CA HIS A 225 -13.39 14.19 19.97
C HIS A 225 -11.87 14.46 19.90
N VAL A 226 -11.46 15.63 19.40
CA VAL A 226 -10.05 16.05 19.40
C VAL A 226 -9.54 16.22 20.84
N ASP A 227 -10.33 16.83 21.70
CA ASP A 227 -9.95 17.02 23.10
C ASP A 227 -10.10 15.71 23.90
N ASP A 228 -11.14 14.92 23.64
CA ASP A 228 -11.32 13.59 24.24
C ASP A 228 -10.10 12.67 23.97
N ILE A 229 -9.56 12.70 22.75
CA ILE A 229 -8.35 11.94 22.41
C ILE A 229 -7.15 12.46 23.20
N ARG A 230 -6.98 13.78 23.29
CA ARG A 230 -5.86 14.39 24.01
C ARG A 230 -5.91 14.08 25.50
N GLU A 231 -7.07 14.12 26.12
CA GLU A 231 -7.25 13.74 27.52
C GLU A 231 -6.94 12.26 27.75
N LYS A 232 -7.44 11.38 26.88
CA LYS A 232 -7.14 9.94 26.99
C LYS A 232 -5.66 9.62 26.84
N LEU A 233 -4.92 10.35 26.01
CA LEU A 233 -3.46 10.18 25.85
C LEU A 233 -2.68 10.41 27.16
N LEU A 234 -3.24 11.16 28.13
CA LEU A 234 -2.60 11.35 29.43
C LEU A 234 -2.59 10.06 30.28
N SER A 235 -3.53 9.15 30.03
CA SER A 235 -3.73 7.96 30.85
C SER A 235 -3.52 6.64 30.11
N THR A 236 -3.53 6.65 28.79
CA THR A 236 -3.41 5.44 27.96
C THR A 236 -2.50 5.65 26.77
N LYS A 237 -1.72 4.60 26.44
CA LYS A 237 -0.80 4.63 25.29
C LYS A 237 -1.47 4.32 23.95
N ASN A 238 -2.46 3.41 23.98
CA ASN A 238 -3.08 2.91 22.77
C ASN A 238 -4.55 3.32 22.73
N ILE A 239 -4.92 4.04 21.69
CA ILE A 239 -6.30 4.51 21.45
C ILE A 239 -6.72 4.03 20.06
N ILE A 240 -7.92 3.46 19.96
CA ILE A 240 -8.59 3.23 18.67
C ILE A 240 -9.81 4.15 18.60
N VAL A 241 -9.79 5.01 17.58
CA VAL A 241 -10.90 5.88 17.21
C VAL A 241 -11.69 5.18 16.12
N LYS A 242 -12.88 4.73 16.43
CA LYS A 242 -13.73 3.98 15.51
C LYS A 242 -15.05 4.70 15.24
N GLY A 243 -15.66 4.39 14.12
CA GLY A 243 -16.96 4.97 13.77
C GLY A 243 -17.40 4.62 12.36
N ILE A 244 -18.56 5.13 11.99
CA ILE A 244 -19.12 4.90 10.66
C ILE A 244 -18.26 5.54 9.55
N PRO A 245 -18.32 5.03 8.31
CA PRO A 245 -17.70 5.69 7.17
C PRO A 245 -18.12 7.16 7.07
N PHE A 246 -17.17 8.03 6.72
CA PHE A 246 -17.40 9.48 6.52
C PHE A 246 -17.80 10.28 7.77
N SER A 247 -17.61 9.75 8.97
CA SER A 247 -17.84 10.48 10.20
C SER A 247 -16.76 11.55 10.52
N GLY A 248 -15.72 11.68 9.68
CA GLY A 248 -14.66 12.67 9.85
C GLY A 248 -13.43 12.17 10.62
N LYS A 249 -13.23 10.86 10.77
CA LYS A 249 -12.10 10.26 11.51
C LYS A 249 -10.73 10.76 11.03
N THR A 250 -10.46 10.76 9.73
CA THR A 250 -9.21 11.28 9.16
C THR A 250 -9.01 12.77 9.47
N THR A 251 -10.08 13.57 9.44
CA THR A 251 -10.03 14.99 9.82
C THR A 251 -9.63 15.14 11.29
N ILE A 252 -10.24 14.37 12.18
CA ILE A 252 -9.92 14.35 13.61
C ILE A 252 -8.47 13.89 13.80
N ALA A 253 -8.02 12.84 13.10
CA ALA A 253 -6.64 12.35 13.17
C ALA A 253 -5.64 13.46 12.87
N MET A 254 -5.83 14.17 11.77
CA MET A 254 -4.96 15.28 11.36
C MET A 254 -5.03 16.45 12.35
N GLN A 255 -6.23 16.78 12.86
CA GLN A 255 -6.41 17.84 13.85
C GLN A 255 -5.71 17.53 15.17
N VAL A 256 -5.74 16.28 15.65
CA VAL A 256 -4.97 15.85 16.84
C VAL A 256 -3.49 15.89 16.56
N ALA A 257 -3.05 15.40 15.39
CA ALA A 257 -1.64 15.31 15.03
C ALA A 257 -0.92 16.66 15.01
N ILE A 258 -1.57 17.73 14.50
CA ILE A 258 -0.98 19.08 14.52
C ILE A 258 -0.95 19.70 15.91
N ARG A 259 -1.88 19.30 16.81
CA ARG A 259 -2.01 19.85 18.18
C ARG A 259 -1.22 19.07 19.23
N ALA A 260 -0.74 17.88 18.92
CA ALA A 260 0.07 17.10 19.85
C ALA A 260 1.46 17.71 20.02
N SER A 261 1.99 17.72 21.26
CA SER A 261 3.26 18.34 21.61
C SER A 261 4.45 17.40 21.68
N ASN A 262 4.29 16.12 21.24
CA ASN A 262 5.34 15.12 21.28
C ASN A 262 6.51 15.47 20.34
N ASN A 263 7.75 15.18 20.76
CA ASN A 263 8.96 15.46 19.97
C ASN A 263 9.03 14.64 18.69
N TYR A 264 8.61 13.36 18.75
CA TYR A 264 8.55 12.47 17.59
C TYR A 264 7.11 12.13 17.29
N LYS A 265 6.63 12.59 16.14
CA LYS A 265 5.28 12.34 15.64
C LYS A 265 5.34 11.76 14.25
N LEU A 266 4.65 10.66 14.03
CA LEU A 266 4.53 10.01 12.73
C LEU A 266 3.06 9.91 12.33
N PHE A 267 2.74 10.18 11.07
CA PHE A 267 1.40 10.01 10.50
C PHE A 267 1.48 8.99 9.36
N ILE A 268 0.89 7.83 9.55
CA ILE A 268 1.01 6.67 8.67
C ILE A 268 -0.34 6.40 8.01
N ASN A 269 -0.38 6.44 6.67
CA ASN A 269 -1.56 6.09 5.88
C ASN A 269 -1.54 4.62 5.42
N GLU A 270 -0.34 4.05 5.26
CA GLU A 270 -0.14 2.69 4.79
C GLU A 270 0.82 1.98 5.73
N LEU A 271 0.27 1.17 6.62
CA LEU A 271 1.05 0.37 7.56
C LEU A 271 1.12 -1.07 7.04
N THR A 272 2.31 -1.68 7.10
CA THR A 272 2.54 -3.11 6.89
C THR A 272 3.37 -3.68 8.02
N VAL A 273 3.40 -5.02 8.17
CA VAL A 273 4.18 -5.69 9.21
C VAL A 273 5.65 -5.32 9.10
N GLU A 274 6.20 -5.29 7.90
CA GLU A 274 7.60 -4.95 7.64
C GLU A 274 7.90 -3.51 8.05
N ARG A 275 7.02 -2.57 7.69
CA ARG A 275 7.12 -1.16 8.08
C ARG A 275 7.00 -0.96 9.58
N ALA A 276 6.09 -1.67 10.23
CA ALA A 276 5.92 -1.61 11.69
C ALA A 276 7.21 -2.04 12.40
N ASN A 277 7.76 -3.19 12.03
CA ASN A 277 9.03 -3.69 12.59
C ASN A 277 10.19 -2.74 12.31
N TYR A 278 10.29 -2.21 11.09
CA TYR A 278 11.32 -1.24 10.73
C TYR A 278 11.23 0.04 11.57
N ILE A 279 10.05 0.61 11.73
CA ILE A 279 9.82 1.81 12.56
C ILE A 279 10.24 1.55 14.01
N ILE A 280 9.88 0.40 14.59
CA ILE A 280 10.26 0.02 15.95
C ILE A 280 11.79 -0.07 16.07
N ASN A 281 12.44 -0.74 15.13
CA ASN A 281 13.91 -0.90 15.13
C ASN A 281 14.64 0.45 15.06
N VAL A 282 14.16 1.36 14.23
CA VAL A 282 14.77 2.69 14.05
C VAL A 282 14.51 3.58 15.25
N LEU A 283 13.28 3.60 15.76
CA LEU A 283 12.94 4.40 16.94
C LEU A 283 13.64 3.87 18.21
N SER A 284 13.95 2.57 18.24
CA SER A 284 14.63 1.91 19.37
C SER A 284 13.96 2.27 20.72
N ASN A 285 14.63 3.05 21.58
CA ASN A 285 14.12 3.46 22.90
C ASN A 285 13.49 4.87 22.91
N LYS A 286 13.35 5.52 21.77
CA LYS A 286 12.78 6.88 21.71
C LYS A 286 11.26 6.81 21.84
N GLN A 287 10.73 7.70 22.67
CA GLN A 287 9.27 7.84 22.80
C GLN A 287 8.70 8.55 21.58
N ALA A 288 7.71 7.95 20.93
CA ALA A 288 7.04 8.52 19.77
C ALA A 288 5.52 8.36 19.85
N LEU A 289 4.82 9.33 19.25
CA LEU A 289 3.37 9.29 19.04
C LEU A 289 3.10 8.97 17.57
N ILE A 290 2.39 7.87 17.33
CA ILE A 290 2.11 7.35 16.01
C ILE A 290 0.61 7.44 15.72
N PHE A 291 0.26 8.11 14.65
CA PHE A 291 -1.09 8.18 14.09
C PHE A 291 -1.16 7.21 12.91
N VAL A 292 -2.15 6.32 12.91
CA VAL A 292 -2.36 5.37 11.81
C VAL A 292 -3.78 5.53 11.29
N ASP A 293 -3.92 6.07 10.08
CA ASP A 293 -5.21 6.15 9.40
C ASP A 293 -5.54 4.80 8.75
N ASN A 294 -6.82 4.42 8.72
CA ASN A 294 -7.26 3.08 8.28
C ASN A 294 -6.50 1.92 8.95
N CYS A 295 -6.23 2.06 10.24
CA CYS A 295 -5.27 1.25 10.99
C CYS A 295 -5.56 -0.26 11.00
N CYS A 296 -6.80 -0.68 10.80
CA CYS A 296 -7.20 -2.09 10.76
C CYS A 296 -7.09 -2.73 9.35
N GLU A 297 -6.64 -1.99 8.34
CA GLU A 297 -6.28 -2.59 7.04
C GLU A 297 -5.15 -3.59 7.19
N ASP A 298 -4.20 -3.34 8.10
CA ASP A 298 -3.24 -4.32 8.58
C ASP A 298 -3.22 -4.37 10.13
N ALA A 299 -4.19 -5.09 10.68
CA ALA A 299 -4.39 -5.20 12.13
C ALA A 299 -3.21 -5.90 12.84
N GLU A 300 -2.46 -6.76 12.15
CA GLU A 300 -1.28 -7.40 12.67
C GLU A 300 -0.14 -6.40 12.85
N ALA A 301 0.12 -5.60 11.83
CA ALA A 301 1.09 -4.52 11.89
C ALA A 301 0.76 -3.50 12.99
N LEU A 302 -0.52 -3.13 13.14
CA LEU A 302 -0.97 -2.26 14.21
C LEU A 302 -0.73 -2.89 15.59
N SER A 303 -1.05 -4.18 15.75
CA SER A 303 -0.81 -4.94 16.99
C SER A 303 0.68 -4.93 17.39
N ILE A 304 1.58 -5.05 16.43
CA ILE A 304 3.04 -4.99 16.64
C ILE A 304 3.44 -3.62 17.19
N LEU A 305 2.97 -2.52 16.60
CA LEU A 305 3.25 -1.17 17.10
C LEU A 305 2.70 -0.96 18.51
N MET A 306 1.46 -1.39 18.77
CA MET A 306 0.78 -1.19 20.07
C MET A 306 1.43 -1.97 21.22
N LYS A 307 2.12 -3.08 20.94
CA LYS A 307 2.85 -3.86 21.95
C LYS A 307 4.17 -3.20 22.34
N CYS A 308 4.68 -2.27 21.54
CA CYS A 308 5.94 -1.60 21.82
C CYS A 308 5.82 -0.63 23.01
N ALA A 309 6.70 -0.78 24.02
CA ALA A 309 6.57 -0.06 25.27
C ALA A 309 6.80 1.46 25.17
N ASN A 310 7.65 1.90 24.26
CA ASN A 310 8.02 3.32 24.06
C ASN A 310 7.14 4.04 23.04
N LEU A 311 6.16 3.37 22.42
CA LEU A 311 5.27 3.99 21.46
C LEU A 311 3.90 4.26 22.08
N SER A 312 3.33 5.41 21.73
CA SER A 312 1.91 5.71 21.90
C SER A 312 1.25 5.68 20.53
N VAL A 313 0.19 4.88 20.36
CA VAL A 313 -0.42 4.64 19.07
C VAL A 313 -1.89 5.05 19.08
N ILE A 314 -2.27 5.89 18.11
CA ILE A 314 -3.67 6.27 17.87
C ILE A 314 -4.06 5.74 16.48
N GLY A 315 -4.91 4.73 16.46
CA GLY A 315 -5.45 4.15 15.24
C GLY A 315 -6.84 4.70 14.92
N PHE A 316 -7.11 4.92 13.64
CA PHE A 316 -8.42 5.36 13.14
C PHE A 316 -8.95 4.31 12.16
N THR A 317 -10.21 3.88 12.35
CA THR A 317 -10.79 2.79 11.55
C THR A 317 -12.31 2.85 11.51
N ASP A 318 -12.92 2.16 10.58
CA ASP A 318 -14.36 1.93 10.57
C ASP A 318 -14.75 0.83 11.57
N ASP A 319 -15.92 0.99 12.21
CA ASP A 319 -16.42 0.02 13.20
C ASP A 319 -16.45 -1.41 12.68
N PHE A 320 -16.95 -1.58 11.45
CA PHE A 320 -17.04 -2.90 10.81
C PHE A 320 -15.66 -3.54 10.63
N VAL A 321 -14.66 -2.77 10.18
CA VAL A 321 -13.29 -3.28 9.97
C VAL A 321 -12.66 -3.65 11.30
N TYR A 322 -12.86 -2.85 12.35
CA TYR A 322 -12.40 -3.18 13.69
C TYR A 322 -13.02 -4.49 14.20
N GLU A 323 -14.33 -4.64 14.11
CA GLU A 323 -15.03 -5.82 14.61
C GLU A 323 -14.56 -7.12 13.91
N SER A 324 -14.22 -7.05 12.63
CA SER A 324 -13.70 -8.19 11.88
C SER A 324 -12.26 -8.58 12.27
N THR A 325 -11.48 -7.63 12.82
CA THR A 325 -10.06 -7.79 13.12
C THR A 325 -9.72 -7.78 14.61
N LYS A 326 -10.70 -7.56 15.49
CA LYS A 326 -10.50 -7.38 16.94
C LYS A 326 -9.72 -8.51 17.62
N HIS A 327 -9.81 -9.74 17.11
CA HIS A 327 -9.08 -10.89 17.64
C HIS A 327 -7.55 -10.75 17.52
N LYS A 328 -7.06 -9.86 16.67
CA LYS A 328 -5.62 -9.55 16.54
C LYS A 328 -5.09 -8.67 17.68
N PHE A 329 -5.97 -8.09 18.47
CA PHE A 329 -5.63 -7.19 19.58
C PHE A 329 -5.79 -7.83 20.96
N ASP A 330 -5.96 -9.15 21.02
CA ASP A 330 -6.04 -9.87 22.28
C ASP A 330 -4.79 -9.57 23.13
N ASN A 331 -5.02 -9.31 24.43
CA ASN A 331 -3.97 -8.94 25.41
C ASN A 331 -3.31 -7.56 25.21
N ILE A 332 -3.87 -6.68 24.40
CA ILE A 332 -3.44 -5.29 24.29
C ILE A 332 -4.44 -4.39 25.03
N LYS A 333 -3.94 -3.58 25.95
CA LYS A 333 -4.79 -2.56 26.61
C LYS A 333 -5.06 -1.40 25.64
N ILE A 334 -6.31 -1.26 25.21
CA ILE A 334 -6.74 -0.25 24.23
C ILE A 334 -7.89 0.55 24.83
N SER A 335 -7.86 1.86 24.66
CA SER A 335 -9.00 2.75 24.93
C SER A 335 -9.71 3.09 23.63
N PHE A 336 -11.04 3.20 23.69
CA PHE A 336 -11.86 3.46 22.51
C PHE A 336 -12.50 4.85 22.57
N ILE A 337 -12.59 5.48 21.39
CA ILE A 337 -13.41 6.67 21.14
C ILE A 337 -14.28 6.37 19.92
N ASN A 338 -15.57 6.61 20.06
CA ASN A 338 -16.52 6.39 18.97
C ASN A 338 -16.86 7.73 18.31
N VAL A 339 -16.68 7.78 16.98
CA VAL A 339 -17.02 8.95 16.15
C VAL A 339 -18.17 8.52 15.24
N THR A 340 -19.38 8.82 15.65
CA THR A 340 -20.59 8.43 14.92
C THR A 340 -21.23 9.64 14.23
N GLU A 341 -22.42 9.99 14.63
CA GLU A 341 -23.17 11.09 14.06
C GLU A 341 -22.70 12.44 14.60
N LEU A 342 -23.28 13.51 14.10
CA LEU A 342 -23.07 14.85 14.60
C LEU A 342 -23.86 15.04 15.90
N GLU A 343 -23.24 15.69 16.89
CA GLU A 343 -23.89 16.03 18.14
C GLU A 343 -24.77 17.28 18.01
N SER A 344 -25.68 17.50 18.93
CA SER A 344 -26.78 18.47 18.83
C SER A 344 -26.39 19.88 18.39
N ASP A 345 -25.21 20.38 18.73
CA ASP A 345 -24.76 21.74 18.38
C ASP A 345 -23.73 21.77 17.24
N GLU A 346 -23.15 20.62 16.89
CA GLU A 346 -22.12 20.51 15.82
C GLU A 346 -22.68 20.92 14.45
N PRO A 347 -23.90 20.51 14.01
CA PRO A 347 -24.42 20.89 12.70
C PRO A 347 -24.41 22.39 12.44
N TYR A 348 -24.87 23.18 13.42
CA TYR A 348 -24.92 24.63 13.28
C TYR A 348 -23.49 25.23 13.16
N ARG A 349 -22.56 24.79 14.01
CA ARG A 349 -21.16 25.27 14.00
C ARG A 349 -20.43 24.89 12.72
N ILE A 350 -20.70 23.70 12.17
CA ILE A 350 -20.17 23.29 10.87
C ILE A 350 -20.76 24.14 9.75
N TYR A 351 -22.08 24.39 9.80
CA TYR A 351 -22.77 25.24 8.83
C TYR A 351 -22.17 26.65 8.74
N GLU A 352 -21.83 27.27 9.87
CA GLU A 352 -21.16 28.56 9.91
C GLU A 352 -19.77 28.57 9.26
N GLN A 353 -19.10 27.41 9.18
CA GLN A 353 -17.81 27.28 8.50
C GLN A 353 -17.94 27.23 6.96
N ILE A 354 -19.12 26.87 6.44
CA ILE A 354 -19.36 26.78 4.99
C ILE A 354 -19.32 28.20 4.39
N PRO A 355 -18.53 28.46 3.31
CA PRO A 355 -18.54 29.75 2.63
C PRO A 355 -19.92 30.15 2.12
N GLU A 356 -20.28 31.42 2.25
CA GLU A 356 -21.61 31.93 1.84
C GLU A 356 -21.87 31.71 0.35
N SER A 357 -20.84 31.74 -0.49
CA SER A 357 -20.91 31.52 -1.95
C SER A 357 -21.51 30.15 -2.32
N ILE A 358 -21.34 29.15 -1.47
CA ILE A 358 -21.79 27.77 -1.73
C ILE A 358 -22.80 27.27 -0.68
N ARG A 359 -23.12 28.07 0.32
CA ARG A 359 -24.01 27.72 1.42
C ARG A 359 -25.47 27.71 0.95
N LEU A 360 -26.18 26.62 1.22
CA LEU A 360 -27.63 26.55 1.05
C LEU A 360 -28.34 27.04 2.31
N GLN A 361 -29.66 27.18 2.25
CA GLN A 361 -30.42 27.45 3.44
C GLN A 361 -30.25 26.35 4.47
N PHE A 362 -30.01 26.71 5.72
CA PHE A 362 -29.80 25.73 6.80
C PHE A 362 -30.97 24.75 6.91
N SER A 363 -30.70 23.50 6.63
CA SER A 363 -31.63 22.41 6.88
C SER A 363 -31.45 21.99 8.34
N LYS A 364 -32.47 22.29 9.19
CA LYS A 364 -32.49 21.76 10.56
C LYS A 364 -32.57 20.25 10.45
N VAL A 365 -31.52 19.58 10.96
CA VAL A 365 -31.63 18.16 11.30
C VAL A 365 -32.67 18.08 12.42
N GLU A 366 -33.77 17.38 12.24
CA GLU A 366 -34.75 17.17 13.31
C GLU A 366 -34.02 16.54 14.50
N GLN A 367 -34.37 16.96 15.72
CA GLN A 367 -33.63 16.62 16.94
C GLN A 367 -33.48 15.10 17.18
N ASP A 368 -34.28 14.29 16.50
CA ASP A 368 -34.27 12.81 16.57
C ASP A 368 -33.61 12.10 15.36
N GLU A 369 -33.23 12.85 14.31
CA GLU A 369 -32.55 12.26 13.16
C GLU A 369 -31.04 12.32 13.34
N LYS A 370 -30.44 11.14 13.41
CA LYS A 370 -29.00 10.94 13.41
C LYS A 370 -28.45 11.22 12.01
N CYS A 371 -27.69 12.31 11.87
CA CYS A 371 -27.12 12.76 10.61
C CYS A 371 -25.61 12.52 10.57
N SER A 372 -25.13 11.87 9.53
CA SER A 372 -23.69 11.76 9.28
C SER A 372 -23.12 13.09 8.73
N MET A 373 -21.81 13.29 8.90
CA MET A 373 -21.12 14.48 8.38
C MET A 373 -21.38 14.68 6.86
N VAL A 374 -21.37 13.60 6.09
CA VAL A 374 -21.57 13.66 4.63
C VAL A 374 -23.00 14.03 4.26
N GLU A 375 -23.99 13.45 4.94
CA GLU A 375 -25.39 13.80 4.71
C GLU A 375 -25.63 15.27 5.02
N PHE A 376 -25.08 15.76 6.12
CA PHE A 376 -25.15 17.15 6.49
C PHE A 376 -24.53 18.09 5.44
N ILE A 377 -23.31 17.77 4.96
CA ILE A 377 -22.66 18.57 3.91
C ILE A 377 -23.47 18.56 2.62
N ASN A 378 -24.00 17.40 2.21
CA ASN A 378 -24.82 17.28 0.99
C ASN A 378 -26.12 18.10 1.05
N GLN A 379 -26.70 18.24 2.24
CA GLN A 379 -27.92 19.03 2.43
C GLN A 379 -27.67 20.55 2.47
N ASN A 380 -26.45 20.98 2.85
CA ASN A 380 -26.18 22.39 3.16
C ASN A 380 -25.16 23.05 2.22
N VAL A 381 -24.59 22.31 1.26
CA VAL A 381 -23.59 22.83 0.31
C VAL A 381 -24.09 22.71 -1.13
N ARG A 382 -24.06 23.83 -1.86
CA ARG A 382 -24.40 23.88 -3.30
C ARG A 382 -23.36 23.09 -4.09
N ASP A 383 -23.82 22.38 -5.13
CA ASP A 383 -22.98 21.55 -5.99
C ASP A 383 -22.19 20.47 -5.22
N SER A 384 -22.71 20.07 -4.06
CA SER A 384 -22.18 18.92 -3.32
C SER A 384 -22.37 17.64 -4.13
N LEU A 385 -21.55 16.62 -3.80
CA LEU A 385 -21.65 15.32 -4.41
C LEU A 385 -22.96 14.61 -4.02
N SER A 386 -23.89 14.51 -4.95
CA SER A 386 -25.15 13.75 -4.80
C SER A 386 -25.14 12.49 -5.69
N GLU A 387 -26.02 11.53 -5.38
CA GLU A 387 -26.18 10.31 -6.19
C GLU A 387 -26.63 10.64 -7.63
N ASP A 388 -27.51 11.64 -7.79
CA ASP A 388 -27.99 12.07 -9.08
C ASP A 388 -26.89 12.72 -9.94
N ASN A 389 -26.05 13.56 -9.34
CA ASN A 389 -24.92 14.18 -10.03
C ASN A 389 -23.89 13.13 -10.48
N VAL A 390 -23.65 12.10 -9.67
CA VAL A 390 -22.77 10.98 -10.03
C VAL A 390 -23.37 10.15 -11.16
N LYS A 391 -24.68 9.89 -11.11
CA LYS A 391 -25.41 9.18 -12.17
C LYS A 391 -25.35 9.91 -13.50
N GLU A 392 -25.60 11.23 -13.49
CA GLU A 392 -25.50 12.07 -14.69
C GLU A 392 -24.08 12.08 -15.26
N LEU A 393 -23.07 12.21 -14.40
CA LEU A 393 -21.66 12.15 -14.80
C LEU A 393 -21.33 10.80 -15.46
N PHE A 394 -21.79 9.68 -14.89
CA PHE A 394 -21.56 8.34 -15.44
C PHE A 394 -22.26 8.15 -16.78
N SER A 395 -23.49 8.66 -16.93
CA SER A 395 -24.20 8.65 -18.21
C SER A 395 -23.42 9.39 -19.28
N ARG A 396 -22.98 10.60 -19.00
CA ARG A 396 -22.17 11.42 -19.93
C ARG A 396 -20.87 10.73 -20.34
N ILE A 397 -20.14 10.13 -19.38
CA ILE A 397 -18.91 9.39 -19.68
C ILE A 397 -19.21 8.18 -20.57
N LYS A 398 -20.28 7.42 -20.26
CA LYS A 398 -20.69 6.25 -21.02
C LYS A 398 -21.12 6.60 -22.45
N ASP A 399 -21.81 7.73 -22.64
CA ASP A 399 -22.23 8.25 -23.95
C ASP A 399 -21.01 8.65 -24.80
N VAL A 400 -19.96 9.18 -24.18
CA VAL A 400 -18.70 9.52 -24.87
C VAL A 400 -17.87 8.26 -25.14
N SER A 401 -17.77 7.35 -24.18
CA SER A 401 -16.95 6.13 -24.29
C SER A 401 -17.32 5.08 -23.27
N ILE A 402 -17.73 3.92 -23.76
CA ILE A 402 -17.94 2.74 -22.93
C ILE A 402 -16.65 2.36 -22.17
N LYS A 403 -15.48 2.49 -22.83
CA LYS A 403 -14.18 2.18 -22.20
C LYS A 403 -13.83 3.18 -21.11
N GLY A 404 -14.13 4.45 -21.28
CA GLY A 404 -14.00 5.45 -20.21
C GLY A 404 -14.90 5.15 -19.01
N PHE A 405 -16.11 4.67 -19.23
CA PHE A 405 -17.00 4.21 -18.16
C PHE A 405 -16.43 2.96 -17.45
N GLU A 406 -15.89 1.99 -18.20
CA GLU A 406 -15.22 0.82 -17.61
C GLU A 406 -14.05 1.25 -16.70
N VAL A 407 -13.25 2.25 -17.09
CA VAL A 407 -12.17 2.81 -16.25
C VAL A 407 -12.71 3.36 -14.93
N VAL A 408 -13.81 4.12 -14.95
CA VAL A 408 -14.42 4.66 -13.72
C VAL A 408 -14.95 3.53 -12.84
N ALA A 409 -15.59 2.52 -13.41
CA ALA A 409 -16.13 1.37 -12.68
C ALA A 409 -15.01 0.53 -12.02
N LEU A 410 -13.88 0.32 -12.73
CA LEU A 410 -12.68 -0.34 -12.20
C LEU A 410 -12.07 0.47 -11.06
N ALA A 411 -11.88 1.78 -11.27
CA ALA A 411 -11.36 2.66 -10.22
C ALA A 411 -12.27 2.66 -8.98
N THR A 412 -13.59 2.57 -9.18
CA THR A 412 -14.56 2.46 -8.07
C THR A 412 -14.36 1.17 -7.29
N TYR A 413 -14.24 0.04 -7.98
CA TYR A 413 -14.05 -1.27 -7.33
C TYR A 413 -12.73 -1.36 -6.57
N LEU A 414 -11.64 -0.93 -7.21
CA LEU A 414 -10.31 -0.95 -6.59
C LEU A 414 -10.25 0.01 -5.40
N SER A 415 -10.72 1.26 -5.55
CA SER A 415 -10.73 2.25 -4.46
C SER A 415 -11.60 1.83 -3.27
N LYS A 416 -12.74 1.16 -3.51
CA LYS A 416 -13.57 0.57 -2.43
C LYS A 416 -12.77 -0.45 -1.62
N ASN A 417 -11.95 -1.23 -2.29
CA ASN A 417 -11.18 -2.31 -1.70
C ASN A 417 -9.75 -1.87 -1.28
N GLY A 418 -9.52 -0.58 -1.03
CA GLY A 418 -8.26 -0.06 -0.50
C GLY A 418 -7.09 -0.08 -1.49
N SER A 419 -7.39 -0.20 -2.80
CA SER A 419 -6.41 -0.23 -3.87
C SER A 419 -6.54 0.99 -4.80
N ALA A 420 -5.57 1.18 -5.68
CA ALA A 420 -5.58 2.19 -6.73
C ALA A 420 -5.57 1.53 -8.11
N LEU A 421 -6.22 2.16 -9.07
CA LEU A 421 -6.14 1.79 -10.48
C LEU A 421 -4.78 2.22 -11.02
N ASN A 422 -4.14 1.40 -11.82
CA ASN A 422 -2.89 1.74 -12.51
C ASN A 422 -2.93 1.36 -13.99
N THR A 423 -1.94 1.83 -14.74
CA THR A 423 -1.85 1.58 -16.18
C THR A 423 -1.69 0.11 -16.52
N ASP A 424 -0.94 -0.67 -15.73
CA ASP A 424 -0.72 -2.10 -15.97
C ASP A 424 -1.99 -2.94 -15.77
N VAL A 425 -2.78 -2.58 -14.76
CA VAL A 425 -4.11 -3.17 -14.56
C VAL A 425 -4.99 -2.90 -15.78
N LEU A 426 -4.99 -1.67 -16.29
CA LEU A 426 -5.79 -1.30 -17.47
C LEU A 426 -5.28 -2.00 -18.74
N CYS A 427 -3.96 -2.09 -18.94
CA CYS A 427 -3.38 -2.83 -20.06
C CYS A 427 -3.81 -4.30 -20.04
N SER A 428 -3.72 -4.96 -18.88
CA SER A 428 -4.15 -6.35 -18.71
C SER A 428 -5.67 -6.51 -18.87
N TYR A 429 -6.45 -5.59 -18.32
CA TYR A 429 -7.90 -5.61 -18.43
C TYR A 429 -8.40 -5.44 -19.87
N PHE A 430 -7.80 -4.50 -20.64
CA PHE A 430 -8.18 -4.24 -22.03
C PHE A 430 -7.45 -5.11 -23.05
N ASP A 431 -6.52 -5.97 -22.60
CA ASP A 431 -5.67 -6.82 -23.44
C ASP A 431 -4.92 -5.99 -24.50
N THR A 432 -4.18 -4.99 -24.06
CA THR A 432 -3.40 -4.09 -24.92
C THR A 432 -2.07 -3.71 -24.29
N THR A 433 -1.06 -3.53 -25.13
CA THR A 433 0.25 -2.98 -24.73
C THR A 433 0.41 -1.50 -25.14
N ASP A 434 -0.61 -0.92 -25.78
CA ASP A 434 -0.57 0.47 -26.24
C ASP A 434 -0.99 1.43 -25.12
N TYR A 435 -0.03 2.01 -24.44
CA TYR A 435 -0.23 3.00 -23.38
C TYR A 435 -0.95 4.28 -23.88
N SER A 436 -0.85 4.63 -25.15
CA SER A 436 -1.53 5.82 -25.70
C SER A 436 -3.04 5.64 -25.70
N VAL A 437 -3.50 4.44 -26.00
CA VAL A 437 -4.92 4.05 -25.94
C VAL A 437 -5.43 4.13 -24.50
N ILE A 438 -4.65 3.60 -23.56
CA ILE A 438 -5.00 3.62 -22.13
C ILE A 438 -5.09 5.06 -21.62
N LYS A 439 -4.11 5.92 -21.92
CA LYS A 439 -4.13 7.35 -21.55
C LYS A 439 -5.36 8.07 -22.10
N ARG A 440 -5.81 7.73 -23.30
CA ARG A 440 -7.05 8.27 -23.86
C ARG A 440 -8.29 7.86 -23.05
N TYR A 441 -8.39 6.61 -22.60
CA TYR A 441 -9.52 6.18 -21.76
C TYR A 441 -9.50 6.85 -20.39
N ILE A 442 -8.32 7.00 -19.79
CA ILE A 442 -8.14 7.73 -18.52
C ILE A 442 -8.54 9.20 -18.67
N SER A 443 -8.16 9.87 -19.78
CA SER A 443 -8.52 11.29 -20.01
C SER A 443 -10.03 11.52 -20.10
N ILE A 444 -10.79 10.54 -20.61
CA ILE A 444 -12.26 10.62 -20.64
C ILE A 444 -12.84 10.51 -19.21
N ALA A 445 -12.21 9.70 -18.35
CA ALA A 445 -12.60 9.49 -16.96
C ALA A 445 -12.03 10.52 -15.97
N GLN A 446 -11.20 11.44 -16.42
CA GLN A 446 -10.35 12.31 -15.58
C GLN A 446 -11.15 13.13 -14.55
N ASN A 447 -12.41 13.52 -14.83
CA ASN A 447 -13.26 14.23 -13.88
C ASN A 447 -13.66 13.39 -12.66
N CYS A 448 -13.55 12.07 -12.75
CA CYS A 448 -13.80 11.12 -11.66
C CYS A 448 -12.53 10.74 -10.90
N LEU A 449 -11.38 10.90 -11.52
CA LEU A 449 -10.09 10.41 -11.04
C LEU A 449 -9.26 11.53 -10.41
N ARG A 450 -8.37 11.14 -9.53
CA ARG A 450 -7.22 11.92 -9.07
C ARG A 450 -5.97 11.07 -9.16
N GLU A 451 -4.92 11.67 -9.62
CA GLU A 451 -3.61 11.02 -9.62
C GLU A 451 -3.10 10.88 -8.20
N MET A 452 -2.51 9.75 -7.91
CA MET A 452 -1.87 9.48 -6.63
C MET A 452 -0.36 9.61 -6.83
N SER A 453 0.28 10.54 -6.11
CA SER A 453 1.73 10.64 -6.12
C SER A 453 2.34 9.41 -5.40
N VAL A 454 2.70 8.41 -6.16
CA VAL A 454 3.51 7.28 -5.73
C VAL A 454 4.89 7.50 -6.29
N ILE A 455 5.88 7.66 -5.41
CA ILE A 455 7.28 7.66 -5.82
C ILE A 455 7.65 6.20 -6.09
N LEU A 456 7.67 5.83 -7.36
CA LEU A 456 8.20 4.56 -7.82
C LEU A 456 9.72 4.68 -8.01
N GLU A 457 10.41 3.55 -8.07
CA GLU A 457 11.82 3.54 -8.45
C GLU A 457 11.99 4.10 -9.85
N GLU A 458 13.05 4.89 -10.08
CA GLU A 458 13.35 5.51 -11.36
C GLU A 458 13.43 4.52 -12.53
N ASP A 459 13.58 3.22 -12.21
CA ASP A 459 13.80 2.15 -13.18
C ASP A 459 12.59 1.23 -13.42
N LEU A 460 11.54 1.37 -12.64
CA LEU A 460 10.23 0.79 -12.98
C LEU A 460 9.54 1.81 -13.86
N ALA A 461 9.13 1.42 -15.05
CA ALA A 461 8.41 2.28 -15.98
C ALA A 461 7.41 3.15 -15.22
N ASP A 462 7.49 4.48 -15.40
CA ASP A 462 6.61 5.46 -14.80
C ASP A 462 5.18 5.00 -14.91
N GLN A 463 4.67 4.46 -13.82
CA GLN A 463 3.34 3.94 -13.74
C GLN A 463 2.48 4.89 -12.96
N ASP A 464 1.49 5.49 -13.62
CA ASP A 464 0.54 6.38 -13.00
C ASP A 464 -0.50 5.59 -12.20
N TYR A 465 -0.77 6.03 -10.99
CA TYR A 465 -1.80 5.47 -10.10
C TYR A 465 -2.95 6.44 -9.94
N TYR A 466 -4.16 5.93 -10.04
CA TYR A 466 -5.39 6.70 -10.01
C TYR A 466 -6.32 6.20 -8.91
N LEU A 467 -6.81 7.14 -8.11
CA LEU A 467 -7.91 6.93 -7.17
C LEU A 467 -9.13 7.70 -7.64
N LEU A 468 -10.30 7.32 -7.17
CA LEU A 468 -11.44 8.21 -7.28
C LEU A 468 -11.21 9.49 -6.46
N ARG A 469 -11.78 10.61 -6.91
CA ARG A 469 -11.52 11.96 -6.38
C ARG A 469 -11.76 12.14 -4.89
N SER A 470 -12.62 11.31 -4.26
CA SER A 470 -12.83 11.29 -2.81
C SER A 470 -13.50 10.00 -2.36
N HIS A 471 -13.39 9.65 -1.07
CA HIS A 471 -14.09 8.50 -0.49
C HIS A 471 -15.62 8.60 -0.60
N VAL A 472 -16.17 9.83 -0.45
CA VAL A 472 -17.60 10.09 -0.67
C VAL A 472 -17.99 9.74 -2.10
N PHE A 473 -17.17 10.13 -3.05
CA PHE A 473 -17.41 9.81 -4.46
C PHE A 473 -17.35 8.29 -4.71
N VAL A 474 -16.44 7.56 -4.05
CA VAL A 474 -16.42 6.07 -4.10
C VAL A 474 -17.75 5.50 -3.63
N TYR A 475 -18.24 5.94 -2.48
CA TYR A 475 -19.49 5.46 -1.90
C TYR A 475 -20.70 5.72 -2.80
N LEU A 476 -20.84 6.92 -3.32
CA LEU A 476 -21.92 7.28 -4.25
C LEU A 476 -21.79 6.53 -5.58
N SER A 477 -20.57 6.38 -6.09
CA SER A 477 -20.29 5.62 -7.32
C SER A 477 -20.74 4.16 -7.19
N ILE A 478 -20.46 3.51 -6.05
CA ILE A 478 -20.94 2.15 -5.79
C ILE A 478 -22.48 2.10 -5.79
N LYS A 479 -23.16 3.04 -5.12
CA LYS A 479 -24.62 3.08 -5.12
C LYS A 479 -25.18 3.22 -6.53
N VAL A 480 -24.63 4.13 -7.33
CA VAL A 480 -25.05 4.35 -8.73
C VAL A 480 -24.80 3.10 -9.58
N LEU A 481 -23.61 2.50 -9.49
CA LEU A 481 -23.27 1.28 -10.24
C LEU A 481 -24.19 0.11 -9.86
N MET A 482 -24.43 -0.09 -8.56
CA MET A 482 -25.29 -1.19 -8.08
C MET A 482 -26.77 -1.00 -8.44
N ARG A 483 -27.27 0.24 -8.50
CA ARG A 483 -28.69 0.53 -8.78
C ARG A 483 -29.00 0.64 -10.27
N HIS A 484 -28.11 1.28 -11.04
CA HIS A 484 -28.40 1.66 -12.43
C HIS A 484 -27.58 0.91 -13.47
N TYR A 485 -26.43 0.33 -13.08
CA TYR A 485 -25.47 -0.32 -13.99
C TYR A 485 -25.01 -1.70 -13.50
N LYS A 486 -25.84 -2.40 -12.69
CA LYS A 486 -25.42 -3.62 -12.00
C LYS A 486 -24.86 -4.69 -12.93
N THR A 487 -25.54 -4.96 -14.05
CA THR A 487 -25.14 -6.01 -15.00
C THR A 487 -23.80 -5.68 -15.68
N GLU A 488 -23.61 -4.42 -16.07
CA GLU A 488 -22.33 -3.96 -16.64
C GLU A 488 -21.23 -4.03 -15.59
N TYR A 489 -21.51 -3.57 -14.38
CA TYR A 489 -20.56 -3.60 -13.27
C TYR A 489 -20.13 -5.02 -12.92
N GLN A 490 -21.04 -5.98 -12.88
CA GLN A 490 -20.74 -7.40 -12.72
C GLN A 490 -19.76 -7.90 -13.80
N LYS A 491 -20.02 -7.59 -15.07
CA LYS A 491 -19.14 -7.99 -16.17
C LYS A 491 -17.75 -7.38 -16.05
N ILE A 492 -17.66 -6.11 -15.66
CA ILE A 492 -16.40 -5.38 -15.49
C ILE A 492 -15.58 -6.01 -14.35
N VAL A 493 -16.18 -6.22 -13.19
CA VAL A 493 -15.47 -6.80 -12.03
C VAL A 493 -15.08 -8.26 -12.30
N LYS A 494 -15.97 -9.05 -12.94
CA LYS A 494 -15.64 -10.42 -13.33
C LYS A 494 -14.44 -10.46 -14.27
N ARG A 495 -14.39 -9.57 -15.28
CA ARG A 495 -13.28 -9.49 -16.21
C ARG A 495 -11.98 -9.06 -15.51
N LEU A 496 -12.04 -8.15 -14.54
CA LEU A 496 -10.89 -7.78 -13.72
C LEU A 496 -10.31 -9.00 -12.99
N ILE A 497 -11.15 -9.73 -12.28
CA ILE A 497 -10.75 -10.91 -11.48
C ILE A 497 -10.11 -12.00 -12.36
N LEU A 498 -10.66 -12.24 -13.56
CA LEU A 498 -10.20 -13.31 -14.43
C LEU A 498 -8.96 -12.97 -15.26
N ASN A 499 -8.73 -11.69 -15.57
CA ASN A 499 -7.72 -11.28 -16.55
C ASN A 499 -6.56 -10.49 -15.96
N VAL A 500 -6.66 -10.04 -14.71
CA VAL A 500 -5.62 -9.21 -14.10
C VAL A 500 -4.89 -10.00 -13.03
N SER A 501 -3.57 -10.14 -13.21
CA SER A 501 -2.72 -10.77 -12.21
C SER A 501 -2.75 -10.02 -10.87
N PRO A 502 -2.84 -10.74 -9.74
CA PRO A 502 -2.74 -10.16 -8.40
C PRO A 502 -1.54 -9.23 -8.20
N TYR A 503 -0.39 -9.59 -8.76
CA TYR A 503 0.84 -8.81 -8.70
C TYR A 503 0.68 -7.37 -9.23
N LYS A 504 -0.19 -7.14 -10.19
CA LYS A 504 -0.43 -5.80 -10.79
C LYS A 504 -1.36 -4.92 -9.96
N ILE A 505 -2.07 -5.51 -9.00
CA ILE A 505 -3.03 -4.77 -8.16
C ILE A 505 -2.29 -4.08 -7.03
N TYR A 506 -2.40 -2.76 -6.96
CA TYR A 506 -1.81 -1.96 -5.90
C TYR A 506 -2.32 -2.41 -4.53
N ARG A 507 -1.39 -2.66 -3.59
CA ARG A 507 -1.69 -3.14 -2.22
C ARG A 507 -2.57 -4.41 -2.23
N TYR A 508 -2.20 -5.40 -3.04
CA TYR A 508 -3.02 -6.59 -3.26
C TYR A 508 -3.51 -7.27 -1.98
N ASN A 509 -2.67 -7.35 -0.94
CA ASN A 509 -3.09 -7.96 0.33
C ASN A 509 -4.25 -7.21 1.00
N VAL A 510 -4.25 -5.87 0.93
CA VAL A 510 -5.35 -5.05 1.44
C VAL A 510 -6.58 -5.23 0.55
N PHE A 511 -6.38 -5.14 -0.78
CA PHE A 511 -7.43 -5.39 -1.77
C PHE A 511 -8.08 -6.76 -1.56
N LYS A 512 -7.30 -7.83 -1.45
CA LYS A 512 -7.76 -9.19 -1.27
C LYS A 512 -8.65 -9.32 -0.03
N ARG A 513 -8.21 -8.83 1.12
CA ARG A 513 -8.99 -8.87 2.38
C ARG A 513 -10.35 -8.19 2.24
N SER A 514 -10.41 -7.03 1.59
CA SER A 514 -11.64 -6.28 1.37
C SER A 514 -12.49 -6.84 0.23
N ALA A 515 -11.88 -7.36 -0.83
CA ALA A 515 -12.56 -7.98 -1.96
C ALA A 515 -13.28 -9.28 -1.56
N TYR A 516 -12.76 -9.99 -0.54
CA TYR A 516 -13.43 -11.14 0.09
C TYR A 516 -14.58 -10.75 1.05
N ASP A 517 -14.93 -9.46 1.18
CA ASP A 517 -16.14 -9.07 1.88
C ASP A 517 -17.35 -9.75 1.22
N SER A 518 -17.75 -10.87 1.82
CA SER A 518 -18.82 -11.72 1.32
C SER A 518 -20.14 -10.97 1.14
N SER A 519 -20.39 -9.94 1.95
CA SER A 519 -21.66 -9.20 1.88
C SER A 519 -21.79 -8.39 0.60
N PHE A 520 -20.74 -7.70 0.18
CA PHE A 520 -20.74 -6.91 -1.05
C PHE A 520 -20.62 -7.82 -2.28
N PHE A 521 -19.72 -8.78 -2.22
CA PHE A 521 -19.46 -9.69 -3.34
C PHE A 521 -20.67 -10.53 -3.68
N ASN A 522 -21.37 -11.07 -2.66
CA ASN A 522 -22.63 -11.80 -2.84
C ASN A 522 -23.78 -10.89 -3.34
N LYS A 523 -23.85 -9.63 -2.89
CA LYS A 523 -24.81 -8.66 -3.45
C LYS A 523 -24.54 -8.35 -4.92
N LEU A 524 -23.25 -8.33 -5.31
CA LEU A 524 -22.87 -8.08 -6.70
C LEU A 524 -23.13 -9.30 -7.57
N PHE A 525 -22.64 -10.48 -7.20
CA PHE A 525 -22.61 -11.66 -8.05
C PHE A 525 -23.69 -12.72 -7.75
N GLY A 526 -24.30 -12.70 -6.58
CA GLY A 526 -25.31 -13.70 -6.20
C GLY A 526 -24.73 -15.13 -6.20
N ASN A 527 -25.38 -16.03 -6.91
CA ASN A 527 -24.97 -17.45 -6.97
C ASN A 527 -23.63 -17.69 -7.69
N ASP A 528 -23.15 -16.75 -8.49
CA ASP A 528 -21.87 -16.86 -9.20
C ASP A 528 -20.67 -16.49 -8.30
N ALA A 529 -20.92 -15.98 -7.08
CA ALA A 529 -19.89 -15.51 -6.18
C ALA A 529 -18.88 -16.62 -5.81
N ASP A 530 -19.38 -17.82 -5.52
CA ASP A 530 -18.54 -18.95 -5.07
C ASP A 530 -17.51 -19.38 -6.12
N LEU A 531 -17.90 -19.36 -7.41
CA LEU A 531 -17.00 -19.68 -8.52
C LEU A 531 -15.90 -18.63 -8.69
N LEU A 532 -16.21 -17.36 -8.43
CA LEU A 532 -15.25 -16.27 -8.59
C LEU A 532 -14.29 -16.15 -7.39
N TYR A 533 -14.68 -16.62 -6.20
CA TYR A 533 -13.77 -16.66 -5.03
C TYR A 533 -12.54 -17.53 -5.26
N GLN A 534 -12.58 -18.49 -6.15
CA GLN A 534 -11.44 -19.35 -6.49
C GLN A 534 -10.36 -18.61 -7.29
N HIS A 535 -10.70 -17.46 -7.88
CA HIS A 535 -9.80 -16.65 -8.70
C HIS A 535 -9.29 -15.39 -7.97
N LEU A 536 -9.82 -15.09 -6.80
CA LEU A 536 -9.34 -14.02 -5.92
C LEU A 536 -8.27 -14.53 -4.95
#